data_5ded0fc8b254d410dffe1bafe7d7ca65
#
_entry.id   5ded0fc8b254d410dffe1bafe7d7ca65
#
_cell.length_a   1.000
_cell.length_b   1.000
_cell.length_c   1.000
_cell.angle_alpha   90.00
_cell.angle_beta   90.00
_cell.angle_gamma   90.00
#
_symmetry.space_group_name_H-M   'P 1'
#
loop_
_entity.id
_entity.type
_entity.pdbx_description
1 polymer ?
#
loop_
_entity_poly.entity_id
_entity_poly.type
_entity_poly.pdbx_seq_one_letter_code
_entity_poly.pdbx_strand_id
1 'polypeptide(L)'
;MQKPVHSTSLPVPQNLKELIENTYDDYDNTPEIDKCYAKSLIGVLKRSNFWPSLQVKKFRNNGDLLLLHNTYLRDNIESYKELYNQCRSIVLDFSARNKDNNMVVTYANSIPVRSTYDMYEKMIDCNDKYYEAYDGTTITCYYYNNEWNFGTTSCPNINSSRFSHPTKTHGMMFDEVLLEMFPGLITEEELKEGYNLNISKKLRESFTNSLVKDLTYVFVLVHHENIHILDYVEQLGKNYKT
;
A
#
# COMPACT_ATOMS: atom_id res chain seq x y z
N MET A 1 -11.96 -18.49 -7.87
CA MET A 1 -10.65 -17.77 -7.86
C MET A 1 -10.32 -17.35 -9.28
N GLN A 2 -10.28 -16.05 -9.54
CA GLN A 2 -9.82 -15.53 -10.80
C GLN A 2 -8.29 -15.69 -10.90
N LYS A 3 -7.78 -16.10 -12.06
CA LYS A 3 -6.33 -16.18 -12.28
C LYS A 3 -5.71 -14.79 -12.11
N PRO A 4 -4.56 -14.66 -11.41
CA PRO A 4 -3.89 -13.38 -11.28
C PRO A 4 -3.56 -12.82 -12.69
N VAL A 5 -3.87 -11.56 -12.90
CA VAL A 5 -3.41 -10.82 -14.07
C VAL A 5 -1.90 -10.65 -13.90
N HIS A 6 -1.11 -11.26 -14.77
CA HIS A 6 0.33 -11.07 -14.77
C HIS A 6 0.66 -9.59 -14.96
N SER A 7 1.18 -8.98 -13.92
CA SER A 7 1.78 -7.65 -13.98
C SER A 7 3.07 -7.79 -14.80
N THR A 8 3.05 -7.39 -16.06
CA THR A 8 4.27 -6.97 -16.74
C THR A 8 4.83 -5.80 -15.93
N SER A 9 6.11 -5.84 -15.60
CA SER A 9 6.78 -4.74 -14.91
C SER A 9 6.52 -3.44 -15.67
N LEU A 10 5.61 -2.61 -15.16
CA LEU A 10 5.36 -1.31 -15.76
C LEU A 10 6.65 -0.50 -15.65
N PRO A 11 7.09 0.17 -16.71
CA PRO A 11 8.29 0.98 -16.67
C PRO A 11 8.13 2.06 -15.57
N VAL A 12 9.17 2.24 -14.76
CA VAL A 12 9.19 3.30 -13.74
C VAL A 12 9.00 4.65 -14.46
N PRO A 13 8.01 5.45 -14.07
CA PRO A 13 7.73 6.73 -14.72
C PRO A 13 8.95 7.66 -14.69
N GLN A 14 9.15 8.44 -15.74
CA GLN A 14 10.30 9.35 -15.85
C GLN A 14 10.39 10.32 -14.66
N ASN A 15 9.27 10.90 -14.26
CA ASN A 15 9.21 11.83 -13.11
C ASN A 15 9.60 11.18 -11.79
N LEU A 16 9.32 9.88 -11.61
CA LEU A 16 9.75 9.13 -10.42
C LEU A 16 11.25 8.85 -10.46
N LYS A 17 11.82 8.54 -11.64
CA LYS A 17 13.27 8.39 -11.80
C LYS A 17 14.01 9.67 -11.43
N GLU A 18 13.57 10.81 -11.97
CA GLU A 18 14.14 12.12 -11.66
C GLU A 18 14.05 12.45 -10.17
N LEU A 19 12.93 12.13 -9.52
CA LEU A 19 12.77 12.31 -8.08
C LEU A 19 13.78 11.48 -7.29
N ILE A 20 14.02 10.24 -7.69
CA ILE A 20 14.97 9.32 -7.08
C ILE A 20 16.41 9.82 -7.29
N GLU A 21 16.79 10.18 -8.51
CA GLU A 21 18.10 10.71 -8.85
C GLU A 21 18.42 11.98 -8.06
N ASN A 22 17.49 12.95 -8.05
CA ASN A 22 17.63 14.16 -7.26
C ASN A 22 17.76 13.89 -5.75
N THR A 23 17.15 12.81 -5.27
CA THR A 23 17.27 12.38 -3.85
C THR A 23 18.69 11.85 -3.55
N TYR A 24 19.28 11.09 -4.46
CA TYR A 24 20.65 10.63 -4.33
C TYR A 24 21.63 11.80 -4.37
N ASP A 25 21.45 12.73 -5.30
CA ASP A 25 22.30 13.92 -5.41
C ASP A 25 22.23 14.77 -4.12
N ASP A 26 21.06 14.99 -3.57
CA ASP A 26 20.89 15.67 -2.28
C ASP A 26 21.56 14.95 -1.13
N TYR A 27 21.40 13.61 -1.07
CA TYR A 27 22.02 12.77 -0.05
C TYR A 27 23.55 12.80 -0.15
N ASP A 28 24.12 12.67 -1.36
CA ASP A 28 25.56 12.67 -1.58
C ASP A 28 26.22 14.00 -1.22
N ASN A 29 25.52 15.12 -1.43
CA ASN A 29 25.97 16.47 -1.09
C ASN A 29 25.69 16.86 0.38
N THR A 30 25.03 16.02 1.15
CA THR A 30 24.75 16.26 2.57
C THR A 30 25.95 15.82 3.44
N PRO A 31 26.35 16.59 4.47
CA PRO A 31 27.39 16.17 5.42
C PRO A 31 27.09 14.82 6.07
N GLU A 32 28.10 13.98 6.31
CA GLU A 32 27.95 12.59 6.77
C GLU A 32 27.09 12.46 8.02
N ILE A 33 27.23 13.39 8.99
CA ILE A 33 26.48 13.40 10.25
C ILE A 33 24.95 13.60 10.05
N ASP A 34 24.54 14.20 8.92
CA ASP A 34 23.16 14.54 8.62
C ASP A 34 22.53 13.65 7.53
N LYS A 35 23.30 12.73 6.96
CA LYS A 35 22.86 11.85 5.89
C LYS A 35 21.66 11.02 6.29
N CYS A 36 20.57 11.17 5.53
CA CYS A 36 19.34 10.42 5.73
C CYS A 36 18.47 10.52 4.48
N TYR A 37 18.26 9.43 3.77
CA TYR A 37 17.46 9.41 2.53
C TYR A 37 16.06 10.00 2.71
N ALA A 38 15.39 9.76 3.84
CA ALA A 38 14.09 10.37 4.07
C ALA A 38 14.15 11.90 4.20
N LYS A 39 15.23 12.47 4.79
CA LYS A 39 15.42 13.93 4.84
C LYS A 39 15.66 14.48 3.44
N SER A 40 16.52 13.82 2.66
CA SER A 40 16.84 14.19 1.28
C SER A 40 15.59 14.13 0.39
N LEU A 41 14.84 13.02 0.42
CA LEU A 41 13.62 12.90 -0.36
C LEU A 41 12.58 13.98 0.01
N ILE A 42 12.37 14.25 1.30
CA ILE A 42 11.47 15.33 1.75
C ILE A 42 11.99 16.69 1.27
N GLY A 43 13.30 16.93 1.30
CA GLY A 43 13.93 18.14 0.79
C GLY A 43 13.68 18.34 -0.71
N VAL A 44 13.86 17.30 -1.50
CA VAL A 44 13.57 17.32 -2.95
C VAL A 44 12.09 17.58 -3.20
N LEU A 45 11.18 16.89 -2.50
CA LEU A 45 9.73 17.11 -2.64
C LEU A 45 9.31 18.56 -2.33
N LYS A 46 9.94 19.19 -1.33
CA LYS A 46 9.69 20.60 -0.99
C LYS A 46 10.19 21.55 -2.07
N ARG A 47 11.40 21.35 -2.57
CA ARG A 47 11.99 22.19 -3.64
C ARG A 47 11.20 22.07 -4.95
N SER A 48 10.67 20.88 -5.24
CA SER A 48 9.86 20.61 -6.44
C SER A 48 8.38 20.94 -6.26
N ASN A 49 7.97 21.55 -5.15
CA ASN A 49 6.57 21.87 -4.81
C ASN A 49 5.63 20.67 -4.71
N PHE A 50 6.13 19.46 -4.59
CA PHE A 50 5.31 18.25 -4.40
C PHE A 50 4.82 18.06 -2.95
N TRP A 51 5.50 18.68 -2.01
CA TRP A 51 5.11 18.67 -0.61
C TRP A 51 3.98 19.71 -0.34
N PRO A 52 2.94 19.35 0.45
CA PRO A 52 2.68 18.09 1.17
C PRO A 52 1.81 17.10 0.39
N SER A 53 1.55 17.32 -0.91
CA SER A 53 0.72 16.40 -1.70
C SER A 53 1.31 15.00 -1.80
N LEU A 54 2.65 14.90 -1.80
CA LEU A 54 3.37 13.65 -1.59
C LEU A 54 4.06 13.66 -0.23
N GLN A 55 3.93 12.57 0.51
CA GLN A 55 4.52 12.39 1.83
C GLN A 55 5.35 11.11 1.91
N VAL A 56 6.30 11.12 2.84
CA VAL A 56 7.25 10.02 3.06
C VAL A 56 7.05 9.44 4.45
N LYS A 57 7.00 8.11 4.55
CA LYS A 57 7.02 7.35 5.81
C LYS A 57 8.22 6.42 5.82
N LYS A 58 8.91 6.36 6.96
CA LYS A 58 10.04 5.45 7.18
C LYS A 58 9.55 4.10 7.68
N PHE A 59 10.24 3.04 7.25
CA PHE A 59 10.13 1.75 7.90
C PHE A 59 10.92 1.76 9.21
N ARG A 60 10.37 1.14 10.26
CA ARG A 60 10.99 1.18 11.60
C ARG A 60 12.35 0.46 11.64
N ASN A 61 12.48 -0.63 10.91
CA ASN A 61 13.63 -1.53 10.97
C ASN A 61 14.65 -1.29 9.83
N ASN A 62 14.32 -0.40 8.89
CA ASN A 62 15.19 -0.10 7.75
C ASN A 62 15.03 1.37 7.35
N GLY A 63 16.01 2.20 7.69
CA GLY A 63 15.99 3.64 7.43
C GLY A 63 16.09 4.02 5.95
N ASP A 64 16.55 3.10 5.10
CA ASP A 64 16.72 3.30 3.66
C ASP A 64 15.48 2.84 2.88
N LEU A 65 14.57 2.11 3.53
CA LEU A 65 13.30 1.71 2.97
C LEU A 65 12.24 2.77 3.31
N LEU A 66 11.67 3.37 2.28
CA LEU A 66 10.74 4.49 2.39
C LEU A 66 9.44 4.20 1.66
N LEU A 67 8.32 4.55 2.28
CA LEU A 67 7.02 4.59 1.64
C LEU A 67 6.75 6.03 1.18
N LEU A 68 6.57 6.21 -0.12
CA LEU A 68 6.08 7.45 -0.74
C LEU A 68 4.59 7.29 -1.04
N HIS A 69 3.78 8.21 -0.53
CA HIS A 69 2.35 8.17 -0.75
C HIS A 69 1.74 9.55 -0.97
N ASN A 70 0.65 9.59 -1.72
CA ASN A 70 -0.11 10.80 -1.93
C ASN A 70 -1.04 11.10 -0.73
N THR A 71 -1.38 12.38 -0.60
CA THR A 71 -2.35 12.87 0.38
C THR A 71 -3.43 13.69 -0.32
N TYR A 72 -3.56 14.98 -0.01
CA TYR A 72 -4.50 15.85 -0.69
C TYR A 72 -3.88 16.48 -1.92
N LEU A 73 -4.60 16.44 -3.04
CA LEU A 73 -4.24 17.21 -4.21
C LEU A 73 -4.53 18.70 -3.93
N ARG A 74 -3.50 19.56 -4.03
CA ARG A 74 -3.71 21.00 -4.03
C ARG A 74 -4.18 21.43 -5.41
N ASP A 75 -5.07 22.40 -5.47
CA ASP A 75 -5.48 23.01 -6.72
C ASP A 75 -4.27 23.58 -7.49
N ASN A 76 -4.24 23.45 -8.83
CA ASN A 76 -3.18 23.88 -9.75
C ASN A 76 -1.93 22.99 -9.86
N ILE A 77 -2.07 21.68 -9.85
CA ILE A 77 -0.94 20.73 -9.93
C ILE A 77 -0.94 19.94 -11.25
N GLU A 78 -1.26 20.57 -12.35
CA GLU A 78 -1.25 19.89 -13.67
C GLU A 78 0.15 19.32 -14.02
N SER A 79 1.25 20.01 -13.65
CA SER A 79 2.61 19.63 -14.01
C SER A 79 3.10 18.32 -13.36
N TYR A 80 2.51 17.87 -12.26
CA TYR A 80 2.89 16.61 -11.60
C TYR A 80 1.71 15.70 -11.23
N LYS A 81 0.56 15.95 -11.82
CA LYS A 81 -0.65 15.16 -11.61
C LYS A 81 -0.42 13.67 -11.90
N GLU A 82 0.38 13.37 -12.93
CA GLU A 82 0.74 12.00 -13.27
C GLU A 82 1.53 11.31 -12.15
N LEU A 83 2.61 11.95 -11.67
CA LEU A 83 3.40 11.44 -10.54
C LEU A 83 2.53 11.29 -9.28
N TYR A 84 1.69 12.27 -8.97
CA TYR A 84 0.76 12.21 -7.85
C TYR A 84 -0.19 11.01 -7.93
N ASN A 85 -0.79 10.77 -9.10
CA ASN A 85 -1.70 9.65 -9.31
C ASN A 85 -1.00 8.29 -9.19
N GLN A 86 0.25 8.21 -9.63
CA GLN A 86 1.08 7.00 -9.54
C GLN A 86 1.58 6.74 -8.11
N CYS A 87 1.84 7.80 -7.34
CA CYS A 87 2.33 7.69 -5.96
C CYS A 87 1.22 7.40 -4.92
N ARG A 88 0.22 6.59 -5.25
CA ARG A 88 -0.78 6.20 -4.23
C ARG A 88 -0.14 5.45 -3.07
N SER A 89 0.84 4.59 -3.34
CA SER A 89 1.68 3.90 -2.37
C SER A 89 2.85 3.27 -3.11
N ILE A 90 4.05 3.82 -2.97
CA ILE A 90 5.27 3.28 -3.57
C ILE A 90 6.27 3.03 -2.46
N VAL A 91 6.84 1.84 -2.43
CA VAL A 91 7.95 1.50 -1.54
C VAL A 91 9.25 1.58 -2.32
N LEU A 92 10.18 2.39 -1.84
CA LEU A 92 11.50 2.64 -2.42
C LEU A 92 12.59 2.13 -1.48
N ASP A 93 13.56 1.38 -2.00
CA ASP A 93 14.76 0.99 -1.27
C ASP A 93 15.97 1.78 -1.78
N PHE A 94 16.39 2.76 -1.01
CA PHE A 94 17.55 3.59 -1.34
C PHE A 94 18.89 2.88 -1.10
N SER A 95 18.92 1.78 -0.32
CA SER A 95 20.13 0.94 -0.18
C SER A 95 20.46 0.16 -1.45
N ALA A 96 19.51 0.03 -2.37
CA ALA A 96 19.65 -0.71 -3.62
C ALA A 96 20.36 0.06 -4.75
N ARG A 97 20.85 1.30 -4.52
CA ARG A 97 21.52 2.13 -5.53
C ARG A 97 22.56 1.40 -6.38
N ASN A 98 23.26 0.43 -5.80
CA ASN A 98 24.31 -0.34 -6.45
C ASN A 98 23.87 -1.74 -6.91
N LYS A 99 22.57 -2.07 -6.79
CA LYS A 99 22.00 -3.38 -7.11
C LYS A 99 20.99 -3.23 -8.25
N ASP A 100 21.44 -3.29 -9.48
CA ASP A 100 20.62 -3.39 -10.69
C ASP A 100 19.54 -2.31 -10.90
N ASN A 101 19.70 -1.12 -10.32
CA ASN A 101 18.77 0.02 -10.43
C ASN A 101 17.31 -0.26 -10.07
N ASN A 102 17.01 -1.32 -9.32
CA ASN A 102 15.65 -1.68 -8.96
C ASN A 102 15.27 -1.14 -7.58
N MET A 103 15.16 0.19 -7.45
CA MET A 103 14.84 0.87 -6.20
C MET A 103 13.35 0.81 -5.85
N VAL A 104 12.49 0.53 -6.83
CA VAL A 104 11.06 0.36 -6.60
C VAL A 104 10.80 -1.07 -6.15
N VAL A 105 10.49 -1.24 -4.86
CA VAL A 105 10.17 -2.54 -4.26
C VAL A 105 8.75 -2.97 -4.62
N THR A 106 7.79 -2.05 -4.48
CA THR A 106 6.38 -2.29 -4.81
C THR A 106 5.64 -0.96 -4.98
N TYR A 107 4.50 -1.03 -5.65
CA TYR A 107 3.53 0.08 -5.73
C TYR A 107 2.10 -0.45 -5.76
N ALA A 108 1.18 0.32 -5.19
CA ALA A 108 -0.25 0.05 -5.30
C ALA A 108 -0.81 0.58 -6.63
N ASN A 109 -2.03 0.17 -6.95
CA ASN A 109 -2.74 0.69 -8.12
C ASN A 109 -2.82 2.23 -8.06
N SER A 110 -2.76 2.86 -9.23
CA SER A 110 -3.00 4.29 -9.39
C SER A 110 -4.35 4.72 -8.80
N ILE A 111 -4.51 6.01 -8.54
CA ILE A 111 -5.81 6.55 -8.16
C ILE A 111 -6.80 6.30 -9.30
N PRO A 112 -7.97 5.72 -9.04
CA PRO A 112 -9.00 5.56 -10.05
C PRO A 112 -9.40 6.92 -10.65
N VAL A 113 -9.53 6.97 -11.96
CA VAL A 113 -10.03 8.16 -12.65
C VAL A 113 -11.53 8.27 -12.37
N ARG A 114 -11.96 9.42 -11.82
CA ARG A 114 -13.38 9.74 -11.71
C ARG A 114 -13.87 10.20 -13.07
N SER A 115 -14.83 9.50 -13.65
CA SER A 115 -15.52 9.96 -14.86
C SER A 115 -16.84 10.62 -14.48
N THR A 116 -17.22 11.67 -15.23
CA THR A 116 -18.60 12.17 -15.23
C THR A 116 -19.46 11.23 -16.06
N TYR A 117 -20.78 11.30 -15.90
CA TYR A 117 -21.74 10.50 -16.69
C TYR A 117 -21.50 10.66 -18.21
N ASP A 118 -21.27 11.88 -18.67
CA ASP A 118 -21.02 12.19 -20.09
C ASP A 118 -19.69 11.59 -20.60
N MET A 119 -18.66 11.51 -19.74
CA MET A 119 -17.41 10.82 -20.07
C MET A 119 -17.61 9.30 -20.08
N TYR A 120 -18.43 8.80 -19.15
CA TYR A 120 -18.76 7.40 -19.07
C TYR A 120 -19.45 6.90 -20.34
N GLU A 121 -20.50 7.59 -20.83
CA GLU A 121 -21.18 7.23 -22.08
C GLU A 121 -20.26 7.18 -23.30
N LYS A 122 -19.24 8.05 -23.35
CA LYS A 122 -18.24 8.10 -24.46
C LYS A 122 -17.14 7.06 -24.34
N MET A 123 -16.90 6.53 -23.15
CA MET A 123 -15.80 5.59 -22.87
C MET A 123 -16.26 4.15 -22.79
N ILE A 124 -17.59 3.89 -22.74
CA ILE A 124 -18.10 2.51 -22.68
C ILE A 124 -17.82 1.83 -24.00
N ASP A 125 -16.94 0.81 -23.97
CA ASP A 125 -16.85 -0.21 -25.03
C ASP A 125 -17.68 -1.43 -24.60
N CYS A 126 -18.34 -2.08 -25.56
CA CYS A 126 -19.08 -3.31 -25.33
C CYS A 126 -18.21 -4.47 -24.81
N ASN A 127 -16.90 -4.34 -24.87
CA ASN A 127 -15.93 -5.29 -24.34
C ASN A 127 -15.43 -4.96 -22.91
N ASP A 128 -15.83 -3.82 -22.35
CA ASP A 128 -15.44 -3.43 -20.99
C ASP A 128 -15.98 -4.41 -19.96
N LYS A 129 -15.14 -4.71 -18.96
CA LYS A 129 -15.53 -5.52 -17.81
C LYS A 129 -15.83 -4.62 -16.62
N TYR A 130 -16.99 -4.84 -16.05
CA TYR A 130 -17.43 -4.13 -14.85
C TYR A 130 -17.25 -5.03 -13.64
N TYR A 131 -16.68 -4.46 -12.58
CA TYR A 131 -16.48 -5.15 -11.31
C TYR A 131 -17.16 -4.36 -10.20
N GLU A 132 -17.71 -5.07 -9.23
CA GLU A 132 -18.17 -4.46 -8.00
C GLU A 132 -16.98 -3.87 -7.23
N ALA A 133 -17.13 -2.63 -6.78
CA ALA A 133 -16.10 -1.93 -6.00
C ALA A 133 -16.58 -1.79 -4.56
N TYR A 134 -15.82 -2.36 -3.63
CA TYR A 134 -16.07 -2.24 -2.20
C TYR A 134 -15.27 -1.09 -1.61
N ASP A 135 -15.92 -0.31 -0.73
CA ASP A 135 -15.27 0.69 0.10
C ASP A 135 -14.59 -0.02 1.29
N GLY A 136 -13.30 0.13 1.40
CA GLY A 136 -12.52 -0.51 2.45
C GLY A 136 -11.08 -0.03 2.51
N THR A 137 -10.30 -0.63 3.39
CA THR A 137 -8.88 -0.32 3.52
C THR A 137 -8.07 -1.09 2.48
N THR A 138 -7.34 -0.39 1.64
CA THR A 138 -6.40 -1.01 0.70
C THR A 138 -5.21 -1.57 1.46
N ILE A 139 -4.98 -2.89 1.33
CA ILE A 139 -3.83 -3.62 1.87
C ILE A 139 -2.90 -3.97 0.71
N THR A 140 -1.65 -3.63 0.83
CA THR A 140 -0.59 -4.05 -0.12
C THR A 140 0.25 -5.15 0.53
N CYS A 141 0.39 -6.28 -0.16
CA CYS A 141 1.17 -7.43 0.27
C CYS A 141 2.25 -7.74 -0.76
N TYR A 142 3.51 -7.82 -0.35
CA TYR A 142 4.66 -8.06 -1.22
C TYR A 142 5.78 -8.78 -0.48
N TYR A 143 6.58 -9.53 -1.24
CA TYR A 143 7.74 -10.25 -0.69
C TYR A 143 9.01 -9.44 -0.89
N TYR A 144 9.69 -9.11 0.20
CA TYR A 144 10.94 -8.36 0.15
C TYR A 144 11.82 -8.68 1.36
N ASN A 145 13.14 -8.75 1.18
CA ASN A 145 14.11 -9.11 2.22
C ASN A 145 13.78 -10.43 2.93
N ASN A 146 13.40 -11.46 2.14
CA ASN A 146 13.05 -12.81 2.60
C ASN A 146 11.81 -12.90 3.51
N GLU A 147 10.95 -11.89 3.50
CA GLU A 147 9.70 -11.89 4.26
C GLU A 147 8.54 -11.28 3.48
N TRP A 148 7.32 -11.68 3.84
CA TRP A 148 6.11 -11.06 3.36
C TRP A 148 5.80 -9.80 4.18
N ASN A 149 5.65 -8.70 3.49
CA ASN A 149 5.36 -7.40 4.06
C ASN A 149 3.90 -7.01 3.79
N PHE A 150 3.26 -6.43 4.78
CA PHE A 150 1.88 -5.95 4.68
C PHE A 150 1.82 -4.48 5.10
N GLY A 151 1.32 -3.64 4.21
CA GLY A 151 1.12 -2.22 4.43
C GLY A 151 -0.26 -1.75 4.00
N THR A 152 -0.53 -0.48 4.24
CA THR A 152 -1.66 0.23 3.65
C THR A 152 -1.14 1.34 2.74
N THR A 153 -2.00 2.06 2.06
CA THR A 153 -1.58 3.15 1.16
C THR A 153 -0.73 4.22 1.84
N SER A 154 -0.87 4.43 3.14
CA SER A 154 -0.17 5.49 3.89
C SER A 154 0.63 4.99 5.09
N CYS A 155 0.64 3.69 5.34
CA CYS A 155 1.35 3.10 6.47
C CYS A 155 2.14 1.87 6.03
N PRO A 156 3.48 1.84 6.23
CA PRO A 156 4.31 0.74 5.78
C PRO A 156 4.07 -0.58 6.54
N ASN A 157 3.44 -0.53 7.71
CA ASN A 157 3.14 -1.72 8.51
C ASN A 157 1.67 -1.73 8.93
N ILE A 158 0.94 -2.71 8.43
CA ILE A 158 -0.49 -2.89 8.71
C ILE A 158 -0.81 -2.98 10.21
N ASN A 159 0.13 -3.50 11.03
CA ASN A 159 -0.04 -3.62 12.48
C ASN A 159 0.07 -2.27 13.20
N SER A 160 0.59 -1.25 12.54
CA SER A 160 0.65 0.14 13.04
C SER A 160 -0.43 1.03 12.40
N SER A 161 -1.17 0.50 11.43
CA SER A 161 -2.19 1.24 10.70
C SER A 161 -3.54 1.18 11.42
N ARG A 162 -4.16 2.34 11.61
CA ARG A 162 -5.49 2.49 12.22
C ARG A 162 -6.27 3.59 11.52
N PHE A 163 -7.57 3.44 11.45
CA PHE A 163 -8.46 4.52 11.03
C PHE A 163 -9.58 4.67 12.06
N SER A 164 -9.47 5.71 12.90
CA SER A 164 -10.46 6.08 13.93
C SER A 164 -10.81 5.02 14.98
N HIS A 165 -10.35 3.78 14.88
CA HIS A 165 -10.59 2.78 15.92
C HIS A 165 -9.61 2.98 17.08
N PRO A 166 -10.06 3.03 18.35
CA PRO A 166 -9.20 3.36 19.49
C PRO A 166 -8.08 2.34 19.73
N THR A 167 -8.33 1.07 19.52
CA THR A 167 -7.40 -0.03 19.87
C THR A 167 -7.08 -0.97 18.72
N LYS A 168 -8.04 -1.29 17.84
CA LYS A 168 -7.88 -2.28 16.78
C LYS A 168 -7.13 -1.71 15.58
N THR A 169 -6.13 -2.42 15.09
CA THR A 169 -5.37 -2.06 13.89
C THR A 169 -5.96 -2.75 12.66
N HIS A 170 -5.63 -2.25 11.46
CA HIS A 170 -6.00 -2.94 10.22
C HIS A 170 -5.35 -4.33 10.15
N GLY A 171 -4.17 -4.53 10.77
CA GLY A 171 -3.56 -5.85 10.90
C GLY A 171 -4.40 -6.83 11.71
N MET A 172 -4.97 -6.39 12.83
CA MET A 172 -5.88 -7.22 13.62
C MET A 172 -7.16 -7.56 12.86
N MET A 173 -7.75 -6.57 12.17
CA MET A 173 -8.94 -6.81 11.33
C MET A 173 -8.65 -7.78 10.18
N PHE A 174 -7.49 -7.65 9.54
CA PHE A 174 -7.05 -8.56 8.48
C PHE A 174 -6.87 -9.99 9.00
N ASP A 175 -6.27 -10.15 10.18
CA ASP A 175 -6.09 -11.46 10.78
C ASP A 175 -7.41 -12.10 11.21
N GLU A 176 -8.43 -11.32 11.57
CA GLU A 176 -9.79 -11.81 11.80
C GLU A 176 -10.43 -12.37 10.52
N VAL A 177 -10.19 -11.74 9.36
CA VAL A 177 -10.60 -12.30 8.06
C VAL A 177 -9.88 -13.62 7.80
N LEU A 178 -8.57 -13.70 8.07
CA LEU A 178 -7.80 -14.92 7.87
C LEU A 178 -8.24 -16.05 8.79
N LEU A 179 -8.69 -15.75 10.01
CA LEU A 179 -9.29 -16.77 10.90
C LEU A 179 -10.53 -17.42 10.28
N GLU A 180 -11.35 -16.66 9.60
CA GLU A 180 -12.52 -17.21 8.89
C GLU A 180 -12.12 -17.97 7.62
N MET A 181 -11.05 -17.54 6.94
CA MET A 181 -10.54 -18.23 5.74
C MET A 181 -9.85 -19.56 6.06
N PHE A 182 -9.25 -19.69 7.25
CA PHE A 182 -8.50 -20.86 7.68
C PHE A 182 -9.07 -21.47 8.96
N PRO A 183 -10.31 -22.00 8.92
CA PRO A 183 -10.94 -22.58 10.10
C PRO A 183 -10.12 -23.78 10.60
N GLY A 184 -9.88 -23.83 11.93
CA GLY A 184 -9.10 -24.88 12.56
C GLY A 184 -7.57 -24.73 12.50
N LEU A 185 -7.04 -23.69 11.84
CA LEU A 185 -5.59 -23.40 11.87
C LEU A 185 -5.13 -22.97 13.26
N ILE A 186 -5.96 -22.22 13.96
CA ILE A 186 -5.75 -21.76 15.34
C ILE A 186 -6.71 -22.55 16.24
N THR A 187 -6.18 -23.15 17.30
CA THR A 187 -6.99 -23.95 18.23
C THR A 187 -7.80 -23.06 19.17
N GLU A 188 -8.86 -23.64 19.79
CA GLU A 188 -9.64 -22.91 20.78
C GLU A 188 -8.80 -22.50 22.01
N GLU A 189 -7.79 -23.31 22.37
CA GLU A 189 -6.87 -23.01 23.46
C GLU A 189 -6.02 -21.78 23.12
N GLU A 190 -5.43 -21.73 21.89
CA GLU A 190 -4.67 -20.56 21.42
C GLU A 190 -5.53 -19.29 21.41
N LEU A 191 -6.79 -19.39 21.02
CA LEU A 191 -7.72 -18.23 21.02
C LEU A 191 -8.09 -17.78 22.43
N LYS A 192 -8.19 -18.67 23.41
CA LYS A 192 -8.46 -18.33 24.83
C LYS A 192 -7.33 -17.52 25.47
N GLU A 193 -6.08 -17.74 25.03
CA GLU A 193 -4.92 -16.95 25.47
C GLU A 193 -4.94 -15.53 24.94
N GLY A 194 -5.84 -15.21 24.01
CA GLY A 194 -5.99 -13.92 23.38
C GLY A 194 -5.14 -13.76 22.12
N TYR A 195 -5.53 -12.80 21.31
CA TYR A 195 -4.82 -12.46 20.08
C TYR A 195 -3.38 -12.00 20.38
N ASN A 196 -2.41 -12.59 19.70
CA ASN A 196 -1.00 -12.30 19.84
C ASN A 196 -0.24 -12.39 18.50
N LEU A 197 1.04 -11.98 18.50
CA LEU A 197 1.87 -11.96 17.28
C LEU A 197 2.11 -13.36 16.67
N ASN A 198 2.09 -14.43 17.48
CA ASN A 198 2.30 -15.77 16.97
C ASN A 198 1.08 -16.24 16.17
N ILE A 199 -0.13 -15.94 16.63
CA ILE A 199 -1.37 -16.18 15.88
C ILE A 199 -1.36 -15.43 14.57
N SER A 200 -1.06 -14.13 14.60
CA SER A 200 -0.94 -13.30 13.40
C SER A 200 0.06 -13.88 12.39
N LYS A 201 1.24 -14.26 12.86
CA LYS A 201 2.27 -14.87 12.02
C LYS A 201 1.80 -16.15 11.37
N LYS A 202 1.24 -17.08 12.14
CA LYS A 202 0.73 -18.38 11.67
C LYS A 202 -0.35 -18.23 10.59
N LEU A 203 -1.29 -17.30 10.78
CA LEU A 203 -2.34 -16.98 9.82
C LEU A 203 -1.77 -16.42 8.51
N ARG A 204 -0.88 -15.44 8.61
CA ARG A 204 -0.30 -14.77 7.43
C ARG A 204 0.64 -15.67 6.66
N GLU A 205 1.41 -16.54 7.33
CA GLU A 205 2.21 -17.57 6.67
C GLU A 205 1.34 -18.52 5.88
N SER A 206 0.23 -19.01 6.47
CA SER A 206 -0.71 -19.88 5.76
C SER A 206 -1.34 -19.19 4.55
N PHE A 207 -1.71 -17.93 4.68
CA PHE A 207 -2.25 -17.13 3.59
C PHE A 207 -1.23 -16.95 2.46
N THR A 208 0.01 -16.60 2.79
CA THR A 208 1.05 -16.30 1.80
C THR A 208 1.69 -17.51 1.16
N ASN A 209 1.51 -18.71 1.71
CA ASN A 209 2.04 -19.97 1.14
C ASN A 209 1.59 -20.22 -0.31
N SER A 210 0.43 -19.71 -0.71
CA SER A 210 -0.10 -19.84 -2.06
C SER A 210 0.26 -18.66 -2.98
N LEU A 211 0.93 -17.64 -2.47
CA LEU A 211 1.25 -16.43 -3.21
C LEU A 211 2.59 -16.55 -3.93
N VAL A 212 2.67 -15.95 -5.12
CA VAL A 212 3.91 -15.86 -5.91
C VAL A 212 4.75 -14.69 -5.39
N LYS A 213 6.01 -14.96 -5.04
CA LYS A 213 6.90 -13.99 -4.40
C LYS A 213 7.27 -12.79 -5.29
N ASP A 214 7.23 -12.96 -6.61
CA ASP A 214 7.57 -11.91 -7.57
C ASP A 214 6.41 -10.95 -7.87
N LEU A 215 5.26 -11.14 -7.21
CA LEU A 215 4.09 -10.32 -7.41
C LEU A 215 3.77 -9.47 -6.17
N THR A 216 3.27 -8.27 -6.45
CA THR A 216 2.59 -7.45 -5.44
C THR A 216 1.09 -7.73 -5.50
N TYR A 217 0.49 -7.96 -4.36
CA TYR A 217 -0.94 -8.17 -4.20
C TYR A 217 -1.58 -6.96 -3.54
N VAL A 218 -2.73 -6.58 -4.06
CA VAL A 218 -3.52 -5.48 -3.50
C VAL A 218 -4.90 -6.03 -3.15
N PHE A 219 -5.27 -5.91 -1.88
CA PHE A 219 -6.56 -6.36 -1.35
C PHE A 219 -7.35 -5.16 -0.84
N VAL A 220 -8.65 -5.30 -0.78
CA VAL A 220 -9.54 -4.36 -0.09
C VAL A 220 -10.09 -5.06 1.14
N LEU A 221 -9.68 -4.61 2.32
CA LEU A 221 -10.19 -5.10 3.59
C LEU A 221 -11.52 -4.40 3.90
N VAL A 222 -12.60 -5.16 3.90
CA VAL A 222 -13.94 -4.71 4.31
C VAL A 222 -14.26 -5.38 5.65
N HIS A 223 -14.38 -4.61 6.72
CA HIS A 223 -14.57 -5.12 8.07
C HIS A 223 -15.56 -4.25 8.84
N HIS A 224 -16.55 -4.84 9.50
CA HIS A 224 -17.63 -4.13 10.17
C HIS A 224 -17.19 -3.13 11.25
N GLU A 225 -16.00 -3.29 11.82
CA GLU A 225 -15.41 -2.34 12.77
C GLU A 225 -14.52 -1.27 12.11
N ASN A 226 -14.36 -1.32 10.78
CA ASN A 226 -13.70 -0.26 10.04
C ASN A 226 -14.71 0.83 9.67
N ILE A 227 -14.21 2.04 9.38
CA ILE A 227 -15.09 3.10 8.89
C ILE A 227 -15.25 2.95 7.39
N HIS A 228 -16.51 2.89 6.95
CA HIS A 228 -16.91 2.84 5.55
C HIS A 228 -17.82 4.01 5.22
N ILE A 229 -17.82 4.46 3.96
CA ILE A 229 -18.75 5.45 3.43
C ILE A 229 -20.10 4.76 3.16
N LEU A 230 -20.04 3.49 2.74
CA LEU A 230 -21.21 2.66 2.45
C LEU A 230 -21.52 1.72 3.61
N ASP A 231 -22.79 1.50 3.88
CA ASP A 231 -23.25 0.49 4.84
C ASP A 231 -23.42 -0.86 4.13
N TYR A 232 -22.65 -1.85 4.55
CA TYR A 232 -22.66 -3.19 3.99
C TYR A 232 -23.49 -4.20 4.82
N VAL A 233 -24.15 -3.76 5.88
CA VAL A 233 -24.92 -4.66 6.77
C VAL A 233 -25.99 -5.44 6.03
N GLU A 234 -26.69 -4.82 5.10
CA GLU A 234 -27.73 -5.49 4.30
C GLU A 234 -27.17 -6.53 3.34
N GLN A 235 -25.97 -6.29 2.77
CA GLN A 235 -25.36 -7.16 1.77
C GLN A 235 -24.52 -8.28 2.39
N LEU A 236 -23.77 -7.97 3.44
CA LEU A 236 -22.76 -8.84 4.02
C LEU A 236 -23.10 -9.35 5.42
N GLY A 237 -24.19 -8.84 6.03
CA GLY A 237 -24.57 -9.17 7.41
C GLY A 237 -23.90 -8.28 8.45
N LYS A 238 -24.39 -8.32 9.69
CA LYS A 238 -24.00 -7.37 10.75
C LYS A 238 -22.52 -7.42 11.16
N ASN A 239 -21.89 -8.58 11.05
CA ASN A 239 -20.50 -8.79 11.50
C ASN A 239 -19.59 -9.18 10.32
N TYR A 240 -19.78 -8.52 9.19
CA TYR A 240 -19.04 -8.84 7.97
C TYR A 240 -17.53 -8.63 8.10
N LYS A 241 -16.78 -9.57 7.50
CA LYS A 241 -15.32 -9.55 7.37
C LYS A 241 -14.94 -10.19 6.05
N THR A 242 -14.30 -9.44 5.15
CA THR A 242 -13.88 -9.94 3.84
C THR A 242 -12.71 -9.13 3.24
#